data_15d5737da8a3622add6f636af2862bf4
#
_entry.id   15d5737da8a3622add6f636af2862bf4
#
_cell.length_a   1.000
_cell.length_b   1.000
_cell.length_c   1.000
_cell.angle_alpha   90.00
_cell.angle_beta   90.00
_cell.angle_gamma   90.00
#
_symmetry.space_group_name_H-M   'P 1'
#
loop_
_entity.id
_entity.type
_entity.pdbx_description
1 polymer ?
#
loop_
_entity_poly.entity_id
_entity_poly.type
_entity_poly.pdbx_seq_one_letter_code
_entity_poly.pdbx_strand_id
1 'polypeptide(L)'
;GKYRKTKLGFVPEEKGALTDPFNRFIHVVFTLKDGRSLVFCDARKFGKVSVEVTEHLPHSPLLAHLGPEPLDIDTTATLFARQIQSKPRGKIKQVLLDQSVIAGIGNIYSDELLWLSKVHPESRVQNIPQKLFPVLFKNTQKVLQDGLLFGGDSTSDYRNIYGEAGVSHKHHQVYQRKGKACLRRGCKGIIERKIVGARSAHFCPVCQVQY
;
A
#
# COMPACT_ATOMS: atom_id res chain seq x y z
N GLY A 1 -10.56 18.04 -12.71
CA GLY A 1 -11.92 18.20 -13.26
C GLY A 1 -12.49 19.57 -12.96
N LYS A 2 -13.68 19.87 -13.48
CA LYS A 2 -14.45 21.07 -13.13
C LYS A 2 -15.52 20.73 -12.10
N TYR A 3 -15.66 21.59 -11.11
CA TYR A 3 -16.61 21.42 -10.02
C TYR A 3 -17.41 22.71 -9.79
N ARG A 4 -18.69 22.59 -9.51
CA ARG A 4 -19.54 23.71 -9.08
C ARG A 4 -19.92 23.59 -7.62
N LYS A 5 -20.01 24.72 -6.92
CA LYS A 5 -20.50 24.78 -5.55
C LYS A 5 -22.04 24.73 -5.55
N THR A 6 -22.59 23.90 -4.68
CA THR A 6 -24.03 23.80 -4.41
C THR A 6 -24.31 24.03 -2.93
N LYS A 7 -25.59 24.10 -2.51
CA LYS A 7 -25.96 24.17 -1.10
C LYS A 7 -25.49 22.96 -0.29
N LEU A 8 -25.29 21.81 -0.94
CA LEU A 8 -24.89 20.56 -0.32
C LEU A 8 -23.38 20.26 -0.46
N GLY A 9 -22.61 21.19 -1.03
CA GLY A 9 -21.17 21.01 -1.25
C GLY A 9 -20.77 21.17 -2.72
N PHE A 10 -19.62 20.61 -3.07
CA PHE A 10 -19.11 20.64 -4.44
C PHE A 10 -19.58 19.40 -5.22
N VAL A 11 -19.98 19.59 -6.47
CA VAL A 11 -20.35 18.51 -7.38
C VAL A 11 -19.59 18.65 -8.70
N PRO A 12 -19.15 17.56 -9.33
CA PRO A 12 -18.50 17.63 -10.64
C PRO A 12 -19.48 18.11 -11.71
N GLU A 13 -18.99 18.90 -12.65
CA GLU A 13 -19.75 19.34 -13.83
C GLU A 13 -19.70 18.29 -14.94
N GLU A 14 -18.62 17.49 -14.95
CA GLU A 14 -18.40 16.46 -15.95
C GLU A 14 -18.98 15.11 -15.49
N LYS A 15 -19.57 14.38 -16.43
CA LYS A 15 -20.00 13.00 -16.21
C LYS A 15 -18.81 12.03 -16.31
N GLY A 16 -18.95 10.82 -15.77
CA GLY A 16 -17.90 9.78 -15.85
C GLY A 16 -17.23 9.50 -14.52
N ALA A 17 -15.91 9.27 -14.52
CA ALA A 17 -15.16 8.84 -13.35
C ALA A 17 -15.33 9.76 -12.13
N LEU A 18 -15.40 11.07 -12.33
CA LEU A 18 -15.57 12.04 -11.24
C LEU A 18 -16.90 11.87 -10.48
N THR A 19 -17.92 11.26 -11.09
CA THR A 19 -19.21 10.97 -10.46
C THR A 19 -19.25 9.66 -9.68
N ASP A 20 -18.13 8.91 -9.62
CA ASP A 20 -18.01 7.70 -8.80
C ASP A 20 -18.40 8.02 -7.35
N PRO A 21 -19.22 7.18 -6.67
CA PRO A 21 -19.69 7.44 -5.31
C PRO A 21 -18.60 7.68 -4.28
N PHE A 22 -17.39 7.15 -4.48
CA PHE A 22 -16.27 7.39 -3.57
C PHE A 22 -15.65 8.78 -3.74
N ASN A 23 -15.85 9.46 -4.87
CA ASN A 23 -15.39 10.82 -5.11
C ASN A 23 -16.26 11.91 -4.44
N ARG A 24 -17.38 11.54 -3.79
CA ARG A 24 -18.31 12.49 -3.17
C ARG A 24 -17.82 13.10 -1.84
N PHE A 25 -16.83 12.49 -1.19
CA PHE A 25 -16.35 12.91 0.13
C PHE A 25 -15.31 14.04 0.04
N ILE A 26 -15.69 15.13 -0.61
CA ILE A 26 -14.81 16.29 -0.85
C ILE A 26 -14.65 17.12 0.42
N HIS A 27 -13.43 17.36 0.84
CA HIS A 27 -13.10 18.18 2.01
C HIS A 27 -12.34 19.46 1.65
N VAL A 28 -11.45 19.40 0.65
CA VAL A 28 -10.69 20.56 0.19
C VAL A 28 -10.76 20.65 -1.32
N VAL A 29 -10.91 21.86 -1.84
CA VAL A 29 -10.92 22.17 -3.27
C VAL A 29 -9.85 23.22 -3.55
N PHE A 30 -8.90 22.88 -4.40
CA PHE A 30 -7.90 23.82 -4.92
C PHE A 30 -8.30 24.23 -6.32
N THR A 31 -8.51 25.53 -6.52
CA THR A 31 -8.77 26.10 -7.85
C THR A 31 -7.43 26.35 -8.57
N LEU A 32 -7.28 25.76 -9.75
CA LEU A 32 -6.09 25.90 -10.57
C LEU A 32 -6.21 27.11 -11.50
N LYS A 33 -5.08 27.66 -11.99
CA LYS A 33 -5.04 28.84 -12.86
C LYS A 33 -5.79 28.64 -14.19
N ASP A 34 -5.89 27.40 -14.66
CA ASP A 34 -6.58 27.03 -15.90
C ASP A 34 -8.09 26.77 -15.73
N GLY A 35 -8.64 27.08 -14.54
CA GLY A 35 -10.05 26.90 -14.21
C GLY A 35 -10.45 25.47 -13.81
N ARG A 36 -9.51 24.52 -13.81
CA ARG A 36 -9.73 23.20 -13.23
C ARG A 36 -9.68 23.24 -11.71
N SER A 37 -10.17 22.17 -11.08
CA SER A 37 -10.03 21.98 -9.63
C SER A 37 -9.31 20.68 -9.33
N LEU A 38 -8.43 20.71 -8.32
CA LEU A 38 -7.91 19.54 -7.64
C LEU A 38 -8.70 19.39 -6.34
N VAL A 39 -9.33 18.24 -6.13
CA VAL A 39 -10.14 17.99 -4.94
C VAL A 39 -9.53 16.90 -4.06
N PHE A 40 -9.57 17.13 -2.75
CA PHE A 40 -9.19 16.13 -1.77
C PHE A 40 -10.44 15.47 -1.22
N CYS A 41 -10.56 14.16 -1.49
CA CYS A 41 -11.67 13.31 -1.06
C CYS A 41 -11.17 12.31 0.00
N ASP A 42 -11.84 12.21 1.13
CA ASP A 42 -11.52 11.24 2.17
C ASP A 42 -12.76 10.83 2.96
N ALA A 43 -13.29 9.65 2.66
CA ALA A 43 -14.46 9.10 3.35
C ALA A 43 -14.21 8.86 4.86
N ARG A 44 -12.96 8.63 5.25
CA ARG A 44 -12.58 8.26 6.62
C ARG A 44 -12.10 9.45 7.46
N LYS A 45 -11.81 10.59 6.84
CA LYS A 45 -11.32 11.83 7.46
C LYS A 45 -10.00 11.67 8.25
N PHE A 46 -9.11 10.78 7.79
CA PHE A 46 -7.78 10.58 8.39
C PHE A 46 -6.69 11.37 7.67
N GLY A 47 -6.93 11.75 6.43
CA GLY A 47 -5.99 12.51 5.63
C GLY A 47 -5.79 13.93 6.19
N LYS A 48 -4.60 14.44 5.97
CA LYS A 48 -4.18 15.79 6.35
C LYS A 48 -3.71 16.53 5.11
N VAL A 49 -4.01 17.81 5.05
CA VAL A 49 -3.48 18.73 4.03
C VAL A 49 -2.70 19.80 4.77
N SER A 50 -1.43 19.94 4.46
CA SER A 50 -0.53 20.95 5.05
C SER A 50 0.23 21.66 3.96
N VAL A 51 0.73 22.86 4.28
CA VAL A 51 1.60 23.66 3.41
C VAL A 51 2.96 23.72 4.07
N GLU A 52 3.99 23.38 3.31
CA GLU A 52 5.39 23.42 3.74
C GLU A 52 6.22 24.18 2.73
N VAL A 53 7.30 24.81 3.17
CA VAL A 53 8.30 25.39 2.27
C VAL A 53 9.05 24.25 1.61
N THR A 54 9.19 24.28 0.28
CA THR A 54 9.74 23.17 -0.52
C THR A 54 11.13 22.75 -0.05
N GLU A 55 11.99 23.73 0.28
CA GLU A 55 13.36 23.51 0.76
C GLU A 55 13.40 22.80 2.13
N HIS A 56 12.36 22.95 2.94
CA HIS A 56 12.25 22.35 4.26
C HIS A 56 11.60 20.94 4.22
N LEU A 57 10.97 20.57 3.11
CA LEU A 57 10.19 19.34 2.99
C LEU A 57 10.99 18.06 3.36
N PRO A 58 12.26 17.88 2.94
CA PRO A 58 13.05 16.70 3.32
C PRO A 58 13.26 16.54 4.83
N HIS A 59 13.17 17.64 5.59
CA HIS A 59 13.36 17.69 7.05
C HIS A 59 12.06 17.95 7.80
N SER A 60 10.92 17.94 7.09
CA SER A 60 9.61 18.18 7.72
C SER A 60 9.32 17.14 8.80
N PRO A 61 8.88 17.54 10.00
CA PRO A 61 8.45 16.62 11.05
C PRO A 61 7.36 15.64 10.59
N LEU A 62 6.61 16.01 9.53
CA LEU A 62 5.59 15.16 8.93
C LEU A 62 6.17 13.96 8.20
N LEU A 63 7.39 14.06 7.66
CA LEU A 63 8.07 13.03 6.87
C LEU A 63 9.27 12.41 7.60
N ALA A 64 9.87 13.11 8.55
CA ALA A 64 11.10 12.69 9.23
C ALA A 64 11.01 11.34 9.97
N HIS A 65 9.80 10.89 10.28
CA HIS A 65 9.56 9.61 10.93
C HIS A 65 9.42 8.43 9.95
N LEU A 66 9.37 8.70 8.65
CA LEU A 66 9.24 7.65 7.63
C LEU A 66 10.58 6.95 7.38
N GLY A 67 10.53 5.64 7.24
CA GLY A 67 11.65 4.84 6.75
C GLY A 67 11.91 5.05 5.25
N PRO A 68 12.97 4.46 4.70
CA PRO A 68 13.27 4.57 3.27
C PRO A 68 12.15 3.98 2.40
N GLU A 69 11.94 4.58 1.23
CA GLU A 69 10.99 4.08 0.24
C GLU A 69 11.64 3.00 -0.63
N PRO A 70 11.01 1.82 -0.80
CA PRO A 70 11.60 0.71 -1.55
C PRO A 70 11.85 1.00 -3.04
N LEU A 71 11.14 1.97 -3.62
CA LEU A 71 11.29 2.36 -5.03
C LEU A 71 12.28 3.49 -5.24
N ASP A 72 12.80 4.09 -4.16
CA ASP A 72 13.85 5.09 -4.26
C ASP A 72 15.14 4.45 -4.76
N ILE A 73 15.88 5.18 -5.62
CA ILE A 73 17.13 4.71 -6.23
C ILE A 73 18.22 4.45 -5.19
N ASP A 74 18.19 5.18 -4.08
CA ASP A 74 19.16 5.04 -2.99
C ASP A 74 18.82 3.90 -2.03
N THR A 75 17.64 3.30 -2.16
CA THR A 75 17.23 2.18 -1.31
C THR A 75 17.74 0.86 -1.87
N THR A 76 18.78 0.32 -1.21
CA THR A 76 19.40 -0.95 -1.58
C THR A 76 18.83 -2.12 -0.79
N ALA A 77 19.04 -3.36 -1.29
CA ALA A 77 18.67 -4.58 -0.56
C ALA A 77 19.34 -4.68 0.83
N THR A 78 20.55 -4.16 0.95
CA THR A 78 21.30 -4.11 2.23
C THR A 78 20.64 -3.14 3.20
N LEU A 79 20.27 -1.93 2.74
CA LEU A 79 19.53 -0.95 3.55
C LEU A 79 18.19 -1.52 4.00
N PHE A 80 17.42 -2.10 3.08
CA PHE A 80 16.14 -2.74 3.38
C PHE A 80 16.29 -3.84 4.44
N ALA A 81 17.27 -4.74 4.29
CA ALA A 81 17.53 -5.80 5.26
C ALA A 81 17.86 -5.24 6.65
N ARG A 82 18.74 -4.22 6.72
CA ARG A 82 19.11 -3.56 7.97
C ARG A 82 17.89 -2.94 8.67
N GLN A 83 17.02 -2.27 7.92
CA GLN A 83 15.80 -1.65 8.46
C GLN A 83 14.84 -2.72 9.04
N ILE A 84 14.56 -3.78 8.30
CA ILE A 84 13.71 -4.87 8.77
C ILE A 84 14.32 -5.53 10.03
N GLN A 85 15.62 -5.79 10.03
CA GLN A 85 16.35 -6.43 11.14
C GLN A 85 16.50 -5.54 12.38
N SER A 86 16.19 -4.24 12.29
CA SER A 86 16.12 -3.36 13.47
C SER A 86 15.05 -3.81 14.48
N LYS A 87 14.07 -4.64 14.02
CA LYS A 87 13.02 -5.22 14.88
C LYS A 87 13.06 -6.75 14.90
N PRO A 88 14.14 -7.37 15.44
CA PRO A 88 14.42 -8.79 15.29
C PRO A 88 13.34 -9.71 15.87
N ARG A 89 12.69 -9.30 16.97
CA ARG A 89 11.62 -10.06 17.63
C ARG A 89 10.24 -9.85 17.00
N GLY A 90 10.11 -8.90 16.06
CA GLY A 90 8.86 -8.59 15.37
C GLY A 90 8.41 -9.71 14.44
N LYS A 91 7.09 -9.86 14.25
CA LYS A 91 6.56 -10.68 13.16
C LYS A 91 6.77 -9.91 11.85
N ILE A 92 7.26 -10.57 10.81
CA ILE A 92 7.66 -9.91 9.56
C ILE A 92 6.55 -9.04 8.96
N LYS A 93 5.30 -9.50 8.99
CA LYS A 93 4.18 -8.68 8.50
C LYS A 93 4.02 -7.38 9.28
N GLN A 94 4.13 -7.40 10.60
CA GLN A 94 4.00 -6.21 11.43
C GLN A 94 5.15 -5.22 11.17
N VAL A 95 6.36 -5.75 10.99
CA VAL A 95 7.55 -4.95 10.70
C VAL A 95 7.45 -4.28 9.33
N LEU A 96 6.96 -4.99 8.32
CA LEU A 96 6.71 -4.44 6.98
C LEU A 96 5.62 -3.36 6.95
N LEU A 97 4.65 -3.42 7.87
CA LEU A 97 3.58 -2.42 7.98
C LEU A 97 4.00 -1.15 8.74
N ASP A 98 5.14 -1.19 9.41
CA ASP A 98 5.67 -0.07 10.17
C ASP A 98 6.35 0.93 9.23
N GLN A 99 5.67 2.04 8.99
CA GLN A 99 6.14 3.06 8.05
C GLN A 99 7.46 3.72 8.50
N SER A 100 7.85 3.60 9.77
CA SER A 100 9.16 4.07 10.26
C SER A 100 10.30 3.10 9.91
N VAL A 101 9.99 1.86 9.59
CA VAL A 101 10.96 0.84 9.15
C VAL A 101 11.12 0.89 7.64
N ILE A 102 10.03 0.80 6.91
CA ILE A 102 9.96 0.90 5.44
C ILE A 102 8.66 1.61 5.07
N ALA A 103 8.76 2.70 4.32
CA ALA A 103 7.62 3.45 3.87
C ALA A 103 6.90 2.77 2.69
N GLY A 104 5.60 3.07 2.51
CA GLY A 104 4.81 2.71 1.34
C GLY A 104 4.20 1.29 1.34
N ILE A 105 4.57 0.41 2.28
CA ILE A 105 4.01 -0.95 2.34
C ILE A 105 2.75 -0.95 3.20
N GLY A 106 1.60 -1.20 2.57
CA GLY A 106 0.31 -1.37 3.24
C GLY A 106 -0.07 -2.85 3.44
N ASN A 107 -1.29 -3.05 3.96
CA ASN A 107 -1.78 -4.39 4.30
C ASN A 107 -1.86 -5.34 3.10
N ILE A 108 -2.26 -4.83 1.94
CA ILE A 108 -2.39 -5.59 0.69
C ILE A 108 -1.00 -6.02 0.21
N TYR A 109 -0.13 -5.06 0.00
CA TYR A 109 1.21 -5.31 -0.54
C TYR A 109 2.06 -6.17 0.40
N SER A 110 1.89 -6.07 1.74
CA SER A 110 2.57 -6.97 2.67
C SER A 110 2.16 -8.43 2.52
N ASP A 111 0.87 -8.72 2.26
CA ASP A 111 0.41 -10.09 2.00
C ASP A 111 0.97 -10.64 0.68
N GLU A 112 0.89 -9.84 -0.40
CA GLU A 112 1.33 -10.23 -1.74
C GLU A 112 2.85 -10.47 -1.79
N LEU A 113 3.67 -9.55 -1.24
CA LEU A 113 5.13 -9.72 -1.23
C LEU A 113 5.59 -10.91 -0.38
N LEU A 114 4.93 -11.17 0.75
CA LEU A 114 5.24 -12.31 1.60
C LEU A 114 4.88 -13.63 0.91
N TRP A 115 3.76 -13.67 0.18
CA TRP A 115 3.43 -14.83 -0.64
C TRP A 115 4.46 -15.04 -1.76
N LEU A 116 4.82 -14.00 -2.51
CA LEU A 116 5.86 -14.10 -3.54
C LEU A 116 7.18 -14.62 -2.97
N SER A 117 7.57 -14.15 -1.79
CA SER A 117 8.81 -14.52 -1.10
C SER A 117 8.75 -15.88 -0.38
N LYS A 118 7.61 -16.54 -0.34
CA LYS A 118 7.37 -17.78 0.39
C LYS A 118 7.62 -17.68 1.90
N VAL A 119 7.47 -16.50 2.49
CA VAL A 119 7.66 -16.26 3.92
C VAL A 119 6.31 -16.13 4.60
N HIS A 120 6.09 -16.90 5.68
CA HIS A 120 4.85 -16.83 6.45
C HIS A 120 4.74 -15.48 7.20
N PRO A 121 3.56 -14.84 7.27
CA PRO A 121 3.41 -13.51 7.88
C PRO A 121 3.75 -13.46 9.38
N GLU A 122 3.71 -14.58 10.07
CA GLU A 122 4.10 -14.69 11.50
C GLU A 122 5.56 -15.05 11.73
N SER A 123 6.39 -15.20 10.68
CA SER A 123 7.82 -15.45 10.83
C SER A 123 8.47 -14.36 11.68
N ARG A 124 9.32 -14.77 12.64
CA ARG A 124 10.13 -13.81 13.41
C ARG A 124 11.27 -13.31 12.55
N VAL A 125 11.49 -11.99 12.51
CA VAL A 125 12.52 -11.39 11.66
C VAL A 125 13.89 -12.04 11.89
N GLN A 126 14.28 -12.26 13.15
CA GLN A 126 15.57 -12.87 13.52
C GLN A 126 15.75 -14.31 13.02
N ASN A 127 14.68 -15.02 12.74
CA ASN A 127 14.71 -16.41 12.28
C ASN A 127 14.69 -16.53 10.75
N ILE A 128 14.41 -15.44 10.03
CA ILE A 128 14.40 -15.43 8.56
C ILE A 128 15.83 -15.56 8.04
N PRO A 129 16.14 -16.56 7.21
CA PRO A 129 17.46 -16.71 6.63
C PRO A 129 17.94 -15.47 5.89
N GLN A 130 19.19 -15.07 6.11
CA GLN A 130 19.78 -13.85 5.53
C GLN A 130 19.62 -13.76 4.00
N LYS A 131 19.72 -14.89 3.30
CA LYS A 131 19.55 -15.01 1.84
C LYS A 131 18.16 -14.63 1.33
N LEU A 132 17.14 -14.55 2.20
CA LEU A 132 15.78 -14.18 1.82
C LEU A 132 15.53 -12.67 1.83
N PHE A 133 16.36 -11.84 2.50
CA PHE A 133 16.15 -10.39 2.51
C PHE A 133 16.26 -9.74 1.12
N PRO A 134 17.24 -10.10 0.27
CA PRO A 134 17.26 -9.62 -1.12
C PRO A 134 16.01 -10.06 -1.92
N VAL A 135 15.50 -11.27 -1.65
CA VAL A 135 14.25 -11.76 -2.30
C VAL A 135 13.03 -10.96 -1.82
N LEU A 136 12.94 -10.69 -0.52
CA LEU A 136 11.90 -9.83 0.06
C LEU A 136 11.95 -8.43 -0.56
N PHE A 137 13.14 -7.83 -0.66
CA PHE A 137 13.32 -6.51 -1.26
C PHE A 137 12.86 -6.47 -2.73
N LYS A 138 13.36 -7.40 -3.55
CA LYS A 138 12.96 -7.52 -4.97
C LYS A 138 11.44 -7.68 -5.12
N ASN A 139 10.81 -8.52 -4.29
CA ASN A 139 9.37 -8.74 -4.35
C ASN A 139 8.59 -7.53 -3.81
N THR A 140 9.15 -6.77 -2.86
CA THR A 140 8.58 -5.49 -2.43
C THR A 140 8.53 -4.50 -3.60
N GLN A 141 9.65 -4.30 -4.28
CA GLN A 141 9.70 -3.43 -5.46
C GLN A 141 8.71 -3.87 -6.53
N LYS A 142 8.65 -5.18 -6.81
CA LYS A 142 7.72 -5.73 -7.80
C LYS A 142 6.26 -5.41 -7.47
N VAL A 143 5.78 -5.69 -6.25
CA VAL A 143 4.37 -5.47 -5.92
C VAL A 143 4.01 -3.98 -5.90
N LEU A 144 4.94 -3.10 -5.51
CA LEU A 144 4.72 -1.66 -5.55
C LEU A 144 4.68 -1.14 -6.99
N GLN A 145 5.59 -1.59 -7.86
CA GLN A 145 5.59 -1.24 -9.29
C GLN A 145 4.34 -1.75 -10.00
N ASP A 146 3.93 -2.99 -9.76
CA ASP A 146 2.69 -3.56 -10.28
C ASP A 146 1.48 -2.71 -9.80
N GLY A 147 1.48 -2.30 -8.53
CA GLY A 147 0.45 -1.42 -7.98
C GLY A 147 0.34 -0.08 -8.70
N LEU A 148 1.47 0.55 -9.03
CA LEU A 148 1.51 1.79 -9.83
C LEU A 148 1.03 1.54 -11.26
N LEU A 149 1.50 0.46 -11.90
CA LEU A 149 1.12 0.10 -13.26
C LEU A 149 -0.39 -0.13 -13.40
N PHE A 150 -1.01 -0.74 -12.40
CA PHE A 150 -2.45 -1.02 -12.40
C PHE A 150 -3.30 0.14 -11.83
N GLY A 151 -2.71 1.31 -11.62
CA GLY A 151 -3.41 2.51 -11.16
C GLY A 151 -3.90 2.45 -9.72
N GLY A 152 -3.27 1.62 -8.88
CA GLY A 152 -3.61 1.44 -7.46
C GLY A 152 -4.66 0.35 -7.19
N ASP A 153 -4.92 0.14 -5.91
CA ASP A 153 -5.88 -0.86 -5.45
C ASP A 153 -7.17 -0.20 -4.99
N SER A 154 -8.23 -0.42 -5.75
CA SER A 154 -9.57 0.11 -5.48
C SER A 154 -10.55 -0.96 -4.98
N THR A 155 -10.07 -1.85 -4.10
CA THR A 155 -10.96 -2.75 -3.35
C THR A 155 -11.90 -2.00 -2.42
N SER A 156 -11.60 -0.72 -2.09
CA SER A 156 -12.47 0.18 -1.34
C SER A 156 -12.56 1.56 -1.99
N ASP A 157 -12.15 2.58 -1.30
CA ASP A 157 -12.41 4.00 -1.58
C ASP A 157 -11.33 4.69 -2.42
N TYR A 158 -10.19 4.05 -2.68
CA TYR A 158 -9.14 4.67 -3.49
C TYR A 158 -9.59 4.98 -4.91
N ARG A 159 -9.31 6.20 -5.35
CA ARG A 159 -9.43 6.68 -6.73
C ARG A 159 -8.18 7.49 -7.09
N ASN A 160 -7.77 7.42 -8.35
CA ASN A 160 -6.64 8.18 -8.85
C ASN A 160 -7.01 9.68 -9.04
N ILE A 161 -6.05 10.49 -9.49
CA ILE A 161 -6.25 11.94 -9.71
C ILE A 161 -7.31 12.28 -10.78
N TYR A 162 -7.71 11.31 -11.60
CA TYR A 162 -8.78 11.43 -12.59
C TYR A 162 -10.13 10.95 -12.05
N GLY A 163 -10.18 10.49 -10.80
CA GLY A 163 -11.37 9.94 -10.17
C GLY A 163 -11.67 8.49 -10.54
N GLU A 164 -10.75 7.79 -11.20
CA GLU A 164 -10.90 6.43 -11.70
C GLU A 164 -10.47 5.39 -10.68
N ALA A 165 -11.14 4.24 -10.71
CA ALA A 165 -10.74 3.08 -9.92
C ALA A 165 -9.51 2.39 -10.53
N GLY A 166 -8.52 2.06 -9.70
CA GLY A 166 -7.43 1.18 -10.09
C GLY A 166 -7.88 -0.29 -10.19
N VAL A 167 -7.10 -1.10 -10.88
CA VAL A 167 -7.44 -2.50 -11.18
C VAL A 167 -6.52 -3.53 -10.51
N SER A 168 -5.62 -3.11 -9.60
CA SER A 168 -4.69 -4.00 -8.89
C SER A 168 -5.40 -5.16 -8.18
N HIS A 169 -6.63 -4.94 -7.68
CA HIS A 169 -7.42 -5.97 -7.01
C HIS A 169 -7.71 -7.20 -7.89
N LYS A 170 -7.70 -7.07 -9.22
CA LYS A 170 -7.89 -8.19 -10.16
C LYS A 170 -6.66 -9.10 -10.24
N HIS A 171 -5.52 -8.65 -9.73
CA HIS A 171 -4.23 -9.34 -9.80
C HIS A 171 -3.76 -9.92 -8.46
N HIS A 172 -4.58 -9.82 -7.39
CA HIS A 172 -4.23 -10.38 -6.09
C HIS A 172 -4.01 -11.88 -6.14
N GLN A 173 -2.90 -12.32 -5.53
CA GLN A 173 -2.54 -13.73 -5.42
C GLN A 173 -3.07 -14.37 -4.13
N VAL A 174 -3.11 -13.61 -3.04
CA VAL A 174 -3.59 -14.07 -1.73
C VAL A 174 -4.57 -13.12 -1.05
N TYR A 175 -4.43 -11.80 -1.24
CA TYR A 175 -5.28 -10.84 -0.53
C TYR A 175 -6.75 -11.02 -0.91
N GLN A 176 -7.64 -11.10 0.11
CA GLN A 176 -9.08 -11.38 -0.04
C GLN A 176 -9.41 -12.71 -0.76
N ARG A 177 -8.47 -13.66 -0.78
CA ARG A 177 -8.68 -14.96 -1.43
C ARG A 177 -8.85 -16.12 -0.43
N LYS A 178 -9.20 -15.83 0.85
CA LYS A 178 -9.48 -16.88 1.85
C LYS A 178 -10.42 -17.94 1.29
N GLY A 179 -10.06 -19.22 1.47
CA GLY A 179 -10.81 -20.38 1.01
C GLY A 179 -10.60 -20.73 -0.47
N LYS A 180 -9.85 -19.92 -1.24
CA LYS A 180 -9.55 -20.22 -2.65
C LYS A 180 -8.22 -20.96 -2.77
N ALA A 181 -8.06 -21.74 -3.83
CA ALA A 181 -6.79 -22.42 -4.14
C ALA A 181 -5.64 -21.42 -4.31
N CYS A 182 -4.45 -21.81 -3.84
CA CYS A 182 -3.22 -21.07 -4.07
C CYS A 182 -2.87 -21.05 -5.55
N LEU A 183 -2.55 -19.84 -6.07
CA LEU A 183 -2.23 -19.66 -7.50
C LEU A 183 -0.78 -20.06 -7.86
N ARG A 184 0.03 -20.44 -6.89
CA ARG A 184 1.40 -20.89 -7.17
C ARG A 184 1.38 -22.23 -7.89
N ARG A 185 2.03 -22.31 -9.04
CA ARG A 185 2.14 -23.54 -9.85
C ARG A 185 2.63 -24.70 -8.98
N GLY A 186 1.88 -25.80 -9.00
CA GLY A 186 2.18 -27.02 -8.25
C GLY A 186 1.81 -26.97 -6.76
N CYS A 187 1.31 -25.86 -6.22
CA CYS A 187 0.88 -25.77 -4.83
C CYS A 187 -0.58 -26.21 -4.69
N LYS A 188 -0.83 -27.16 -3.78
CA LYS A 188 -2.18 -27.68 -3.45
C LYS A 188 -2.80 -26.96 -2.23
N GLY A 189 -2.21 -25.88 -1.74
CA GLY A 189 -2.67 -25.15 -0.56
C GLY A 189 -3.94 -24.35 -0.83
N ILE A 190 -4.68 -24.11 0.24
CA ILE A 190 -5.84 -23.19 0.27
C ILE A 190 -5.41 -21.94 1.03
N ILE A 191 -5.79 -20.75 0.54
CA ILE A 191 -5.46 -19.50 1.19
C ILE A 191 -6.21 -19.38 2.52
N GLU A 192 -5.45 -19.12 3.58
CA GLU A 192 -5.96 -18.84 4.92
C GLU A 192 -5.94 -17.35 5.23
N ARG A 193 -6.69 -16.98 6.26
CA ARG A 193 -6.70 -15.63 6.85
C ARG A 193 -6.54 -15.71 8.36
N LYS A 194 -5.56 -15.00 8.89
CA LYS A 194 -5.35 -14.80 10.34
C LYS A 194 -5.29 -13.32 10.68
N ILE A 195 -5.37 -13.00 11.97
CA ILE A 195 -5.03 -11.69 12.49
C ILE A 195 -3.58 -11.73 12.97
N VAL A 196 -2.74 -10.86 12.41
CA VAL A 196 -1.34 -10.69 12.79
C VAL A 196 -1.12 -9.27 13.25
N GLY A 197 -0.92 -9.09 14.55
CA GLY A 197 -1.07 -7.77 15.18
C GLY A 197 -2.52 -7.28 15.08
N ALA A 198 -2.72 -6.04 14.68
CA ALA A 198 -4.04 -5.44 14.49
C ALA A 198 -4.59 -5.58 13.05
N ARG A 199 -3.95 -6.37 12.18
CA ARG A 199 -4.28 -6.45 10.74
C ARG A 199 -4.55 -7.89 10.30
N SER A 200 -5.45 -8.04 9.32
CA SER A 200 -5.64 -9.34 8.65
C SER A 200 -4.43 -9.67 7.78
N ALA A 201 -4.03 -10.92 7.79
CA ALA A 201 -3.01 -11.49 6.92
C ALA A 201 -3.63 -12.64 6.11
N HIS A 202 -3.45 -12.61 4.79
CA HIS A 202 -3.82 -13.70 3.90
C HIS A 202 -2.56 -14.39 3.41
N PHE A 203 -2.53 -15.72 3.46
CA PHE A 203 -1.33 -16.48 3.15
C PHE A 203 -1.69 -17.91 2.73
N CYS A 204 -0.75 -18.60 2.11
CA CYS A 204 -0.85 -20.03 1.83
C CYS A 204 -0.03 -20.81 2.85
N PRO A 205 -0.66 -21.67 3.70
CA PRO A 205 0.05 -22.43 4.73
C PRO A 205 0.95 -23.54 4.16
N VAL A 206 0.79 -23.88 2.87
CA VAL A 206 1.58 -24.94 2.23
C VAL A 206 2.87 -24.41 1.61
N CYS A 207 2.84 -23.26 0.95
CA CYS A 207 4.02 -22.78 0.22
C CYS A 207 4.75 -21.60 0.89
N GLN A 208 4.23 -21.06 2.00
CA GLN A 208 4.92 -20.05 2.81
C GLN A 208 5.45 -20.70 4.09
N VAL A 209 6.76 -20.57 4.31
CA VAL A 209 7.47 -21.17 5.45
C VAL A 209 7.46 -20.21 6.62
N GLN A 210 7.13 -20.71 7.81
CA GLN A 210 7.25 -19.96 9.05
C GLN A 210 8.65 -20.17 9.66
N TYR A 211 9.38 -19.09 9.83
CA TYR A 211 10.70 -19.02 10.44
C TYR A 211 10.65 -18.55 11.88
#